data_6fccfdd45768464f86b09d9ce3ad4d19
#
_entry.id   6fccfdd45768464f86b09d9ce3ad4d19
#
_cell.length_a   1.000
_cell.length_b   1.000
_cell.length_c   1.000
_cell.angle_alpha   90.00
_cell.angle_beta   90.00
_cell.angle_gamma   90.00
#
_symmetry.space_group_name_H-M   'P 1'
#
loop_
_entity.id
_entity.type
_entity.pdbx_description
1 polymer ?
#
loop_
_entity_poly.entity_id
_entity_poly.type
_entity_poly.pdbx_seq_one_letter_code
_entity_poly.pdbx_strand_id
1 'polypeptide(L)'
;MNEHLDPTDNKFTPEENDIDRALRPLNFDDFAGQESILENLKIFVQAAKERGEALDHTLFHGPPGLGKTTLAHILANELEVGIKLTSGPVLDKPGDLAGLLTNLQSRDILFIDEIHRLSPIVEEYLYSAMEDFKIDILIESGPNARTVQINLEPFTLVGATTRSGLLTAPMRARFGISNRLKYYSTELLATIVERSAQILNVPVDSSAAIEIAGRSRGTPRISNGLLRRIRDFAQIKGNGKIDMEITKYGLKALQVDAYGLDEMDNKILTTMIDKFKGGPVGINTLSTAVSENAETIEEVYEPFLIQQGFIVRTPRGREVTARAYKHLGKLKNNQEGLF
;
A
#
# COMPACT_ATOMS: atom_id res chain seq x y z
N MET A 1 4.76 -17.06 -6.10
CA MET A 1 4.78 -15.82 -5.30
C MET A 1 4.51 -16.20 -3.85
N ASN A 2 5.26 -15.70 -2.89
CA ASN A 2 4.92 -15.90 -1.49
C ASN A 2 3.83 -14.90 -1.11
N GLU A 3 2.58 -15.35 -1.11
CA GLU A 3 1.38 -14.53 -0.87
C GLU A 3 1.45 -13.76 0.47
N HIS A 4 2.25 -14.25 1.43
CA HIS A 4 2.39 -13.63 2.75
C HIS A 4 3.27 -12.37 2.77
N LEU A 5 4.04 -12.14 1.71
CA LEU A 5 4.92 -10.98 1.56
C LEU A 5 4.47 -10.04 0.43
N ASP A 6 3.34 -10.32 -0.22
CA ASP A 6 2.75 -9.42 -1.20
C ASP A 6 1.89 -8.36 -0.49
N PRO A 7 2.34 -7.09 -0.43
CA PRO A 7 1.56 -6.02 0.20
C PRO A 7 0.37 -5.56 -0.65
N THR A 8 0.21 -6.07 -1.88
CA THR A 8 -0.89 -5.72 -2.79
C THR A 8 -1.97 -6.78 -2.85
N ASP A 9 -1.72 -8.00 -2.33
CA ASP A 9 -2.67 -9.10 -2.41
C ASP A 9 -3.93 -8.83 -1.57
N ASN A 10 -5.09 -8.79 -2.26
CA ASN A 10 -6.42 -8.64 -1.68
C ASN A 10 -7.24 -9.95 -1.76
N LYS A 11 -6.60 -11.08 -2.08
CA LYS A 11 -7.27 -12.40 -2.20
C LYS A 11 -7.44 -13.10 -0.86
N PHE A 12 -7.90 -12.37 0.14
CA PHE A 12 -8.24 -12.97 1.42
C PHE A 12 -9.60 -13.68 1.36
N THR A 13 -9.72 -14.77 2.08
CA THR A 13 -11.04 -15.36 2.36
C THR A 13 -11.91 -14.35 3.13
N PRO A 14 -13.26 -14.47 3.12
CA PRO A 14 -14.12 -13.59 3.91
C PRO A 14 -13.71 -13.52 5.39
N GLU A 15 -13.28 -14.64 5.98
CA GLU A 15 -12.80 -14.71 7.37
C GLU A 15 -11.46 -13.99 7.58
N GLU A 16 -10.54 -14.08 6.63
CA GLU A 16 -9.27 -13.33 6.68
C GLU A 16 -9.49 -11.83 6.53
N ASN A 17 -10.47 -11.41 5.73
CA ASN A 17 -10.89 -10.01 5.62
C ASN A 17 -11.47 -9.48 6.93
N ASP A 18 -12.24 -10.28 7.67
CA ASP A 18 -12.81 -9.89 8.96
C ASP A 18 -11.72 -9.75 10.03
N ILE A 19 -10.73 -10.65 10.04
CA ILE A 19 -9.56 -10.53 10.92
C ILE A 19 -8.76 -9.27 10.59
N ASP A 20 -8.49 -9.02 9.31
CA ASP A 20 -7.76 -7.82 8.88
C ASP A 20 -8.49 -6.53 9.26
N ARG A 21 -9.82 -6.52 9.18
CA ARG A 21 -10.64 -5.39 9.66
C ARG A 21 -10.52 -5.21 11.16
N ALA A 22 -10.57 -6.29 11.94
CA ALA A 22 -10.42 -6.24 13.40
C ALA A 22 -9.05 -5.71 13.86
N LEU A 23 -8.00 -5.95 13.08
CA LEU A 23 -6.64 -5.46 13.37
C LEU A 23 -6.44 -3.99 13.02
N ARG A 24 -7.31 -3.38 12.19
CA ARG A 24 -7.16 -1.97 11.79
C ARG A 24 -7.45 -1.03 12.95
N PRO A 25 -6.60 -0.03 13.17
CA PRO A 25 -6.93 1.05 14.10
C PRO A 25 -8.15 1.84 13.62
N LEU A 26 -8.98 2.29 14.56
CA LEU A 26 -10.22 2.99 14.28
C LEU A 26 -10.12 4.51 14.51
N ASN A 27 -9.11 4.97 15.24
CA ASN A 27 -8.87 6.37 15.57
C ASN A 27 -7.39 6.73 15.43
N PHE A 28 -7.06 8.01 15.51
CA PHE A 28 -5.68 8.47 15.40
C PHE A 28 -4.76 7.96 16.52
N ASP A 29 -5.27 7.75 17.72
CA ASP A 29 -4.45 7.35 18.87
C ASP A 29 -4.02 5.88 18.80
N ASP A 30 -4.82 5.06 18.14
CA ASP A 30 -4.49 3.66 17.87
C ASP A 30 -3.57 3.45 16.67
N PHE A 31 -3.38 4.49 15.83
CA PHE A 31 -2.57 4.39 14.62
C PHE A 31 -1.09 4.67 14.96
N ALA A 32 -0.28 3.64 14.92
CA ALA A 32 1.16 3.76 15.18
C ALA A 32 1.91 4.32 13.97
N GLY A 33 2.85 5.22 14.22
CA GLY A 33 3.75 5.81 13.23
C GLY A 33 3.14 6.95 12.41
N GLN A 34 3.93 7.49 11.48
CA GLN A 34 3.55 8.63 10.65
C GLN A 34 3.24 9.90 11.47
N GLU A 35 3.91 10.10 12.61
CA GLU A 35 3.59 11.09 13.66
C GLU A 35 3.32 12.48 13.09
N SER A 36 4.20 13.00 12.23
CA SER A 36 4.05 14.34 11.65
C SER A 36 2.81 14.46 10.72
N ILE A 37 2.39 13.37 10.10
CA ILE A 37 1.17 13.31 9.29
C ILE A 37 -0.04 13.33 10.21
N LEU A 38 -0.02 12.52 11.27
CA LEU A 38 -1.14 12.43 12.22
C LEU A 38 -1.37 13.74 12.96
N GLU A 39 -0.29 14.41 13.42
CA GLU A 39 -0.38 15.72 14.09
C GLU A 39 -1.10 16.73 13.20
N ASN A 40 -0.73 16.83 11.92
CA ASN A 40 -1.39 17.74 10.99
C ASN A 40 -2.84 17.33 10.71
N LEU A 41 -3.11 16.03 10.49
CA LEU A 41 -4.46 15.55 10.23
C LEU A 41 -5.39 15.79 11.42
N LYS A 42 -4.93 15.61 12.66
CA LYS A 42 -5.71 15.94 13.88
C LYS A 42 -6.14 17.41 13.89
N ILE A 43 -5.23 18.33 13.53
CA ILE A 43 -5.53 19.77 13.47
C ILE A 43 -6.55 20.04 12.35
N PHE A 44 -6.36 19.49 11.15
CA PHE A 44 -7.25 19.73 10.02
C PHE A 44 -8.65 19.18 10.26
N VAL A 45 -8.75 17.98 10.82
CA VAL A 45 -10.02 17.34 11.20
C VAL A 45 -10.76 18.18 12.26
N GLN A 46 -10.05 18.60 13.31
CA GLN A 46 -10.64 19.42 14.35
C GLN A 46 -11.16 20.76 13.78
N ALA A 47 -10.37 21.43 12.96
CA ALA A 47 -10.76 22.69 12.34
C ALA A 47 -11.96 22.53 11.38
N ALA A 48 -12.03 21.47 10.59
CA ALA A 48 -13.19 21.16 9.74
C ALA A 48 -14.45 20.90 10.56
N LYS A 49 -14.35 20.14 11.67
CA LYS A 49 -15.48 19.91 12.60
C LYS A 49 -16.00 21.20 13.23
N GLU A 50 -15.10 22.08 13.68
CA GLU A 50 -15.48 23.36 14.31
C GLU A 50 -16.19 24.31 13.33
N ARG A 51 -15.78 24.31 12.06
CA ARG A 51 -16.44 25.10 11.01
C ARG A 51 -17.71 24.44 10.45
N GLY A 52 -17.91 23.15 10.69
CA GLY A 52 -19.03 22.38 10.13
C GLY A 52 -18.88 22.14 8.61
N GLU A 53 -17.66 22.17 8.08
CA GLU A 53 -17.32 22.04 6.66
C GLU A 53 -16.79 20.63 6.33
N ALA A 54 -16.81 20.26 5.03
CA ALA A 54 -16.07 19.10 4.55
C ALA A 54 -14.58 19.34 4.73
N LEU A 55 -13.81 18.28 5.02
CA LEU A 55 -12.35 18.36 5.04
C LEU A 55 -11.84 18.59 3.61
N ASP A 56 -10.73 19.30 3.47
CA ASP A 56 -10.07 19.45 2.17
C ASP A 56 -9.76 18.10 1.54
N HIS A 57 -9.87 18.01 0.22
CA HIS A 57 -9.52 16.80 -0.52
C HIS A 57 -8.11 16.34 -0.18
N THR A 58 -7.96 15.07 0.17
CA THR A 58 -6.74 14.52 0.78
C THR A 58 -6.16 13.41 -0.09
N LEU A 59 -4.85 13.47 -0.37
CA LEU A 59 -4.11 12.45 -1.09
C LEU A 59 -3.13 11.73 -0.16
N PHE A 60 -3.28 10.40 -0.04
CA PHE A 60 -2.29 9.54 0.58
C PHE A 60 -1.49 8.81 -0.49
N HIS A 61 -0.17 8.96 -0.48
CA HIS A 61 0.67 8.27 -1.44
C HIS A 61 1.88 7.59 -0.79
N GLY A 62 2.40 6.56 -1.43
CA GLY A 62 3.53 5.78 -0.93
C GLY A 62 3.34 4.29 -1.16
N PRO A 63 4.35 3.48 -0.81
CA PRO A 63 4.33 2.04 -0.99
C PRO A 63 3.06 1.35 -0.50
N PRO A 64 2.73 0.15 -1.03
CA PRO A 64 1.56 -0.59 -0.57
C PRO A 64 1.73 -1.08 0.88
N GLY A 65 0.62 -1.33 1.57
CA GLY A 65 0.62 -1.91 2.92
C GLY A 65 0.97 -0.96 4.07
N LEU A 66 1.07 0.36 3.84
CA LEU A 66 1.44 1.36 4.85
C LEU A 66 0.26 1.99 5.61
N GLY A 67 -0.99 1.61 5.29
CA GLY A 67 -2.17 2.10 6.02
C GLY A 67 -2.93 3.24 5.33
N LYS A 68 -2.77 3.48 4.01
CA LYS A 68 -3.53 4.52 3.26
C LYS A 68 -5.05 4.39 3.44
N THR A 69 -5.59 3.21 3.20
CA THR A 69 -7.01 2.90 3.38
C THR A 69 -7.44 3.00 4.86
N THR A 70 -6.57 2.61 5.78
CA THR A 70 -6.82 2.73 7.22
C THR A 70 -6.97 4.19 7.64
N LEU A 71 -6.09 5.07 7.15
CA LEU A 71 -6.19 6.51 7.43
C LEU A 71 -7.49 7.12 6.87
N ALA A 72 -7.96 6.66 5.70
CA ALA A 72 -9.25 7.11 5.18
C ALA A 72 -10.43 6.72 6.10
N HIS A 73 -10.41 5.51 6.65
CA HIS A 73 -11.41 5.10 7.65
C HIS A 73 -11.31 5.90 8.95
N ILE A 74 -10.09 6.14 9.44
CA ILE A 74 -9.88 6.97 10.63
C ILE A 74 -10.41 8.38 10.40
N LEU A 75 -10.14 9.00 9.24
CA LEU A 75 -10.69 10.32 8.91
C LEU A 75 -12.22 10.33 8.96
N ALA A 76 -12.88 9.31 8.41
CA ALA A 76 -14.34 9.22 8.46
C ALA A 76 -14.87 9.08 9.89
N ASN A 77 -14.22 8.23 10.69
CA ASN A 77 -14.60 8.05 12.10
C ASN A 77 -14.38 9.32 12.92
N GLU A 78 -13.24 9.97 12.76
CA GLU A 78 -12.92 11.22 13.50
C GLU A 78 -13.80 12.39 13.08
N LEU A 79 -14.20 12.47 11.81
CA LEU A 79 -15.13 13.47 11.29
C LEU A 79 -16.60 13.12 11.60
N GLU A 80 -16.89 11.89 12.04
CA GLU A 80 -18.23 11.36 12.30
C GLU A 80 -19.14 11.40 11.06
N VAL A 81 -18.58 11.00 9.90
CA VAL A 81 -19.25 11.02 8.60
C VAL A 81 -19.20 9.65 7.92
N GLY A 82 -20.05 9.47 6.90
CA GLY A 82 -20.03 8.26 6.07
C GLY A 82 -18.79 8.17 5.16
N ILE A 83 -18.43 6.94 4.79
CA ILE A 83 -17.37 6.68 3.81
C ILE A 83 -17.89 5.74 2.74
N LYS A 84 -17.68 6.11 1.46
CA LYS A 84 -17.87 5.24 0.30
C LYS A 84 -16.50 4.83 -0.23
N LEU A 85 -16.30 3.54 -0.45
CA LEU A 85 -15.04 2.97 -0.91
C LEU A 85 -15.16 2.52 -2.35
N THR A 86 -14.18 2.89 -3.18
CA THR A 86 -14.04 2.41 -4.55
C THR A 86 -12.55 2.39 -4.93
N SER A 87 -12.25 2.01 -6.17
CA SER A 87 -10.88 2.04 -6.71
C SER A 87 -10.87 2.54 -8.15
N GLY A 88 -9.73 3.08 -8.59
CA GLY A 88 -9.55 3.57 -9.95
C GLY A 88 -10.00 2.57 -11.02
N PRO A 89 -9.54 1.30 -10.97
CA PRO A 89 -9.94 0.29 -11.95
C PRO A 89 -11.42 -0.07 -12.01
N VAL A 90 -12.18 0.20 -10.96
CA VAL A 90 -13.63 -0.08 -10.89
C VAL A 90 -14.45 1.05 -11.52
N LEU A 91 -13.91 2.27 -11.53
CA LEU A 91 -14.56 3.45 -12.11
C LEU A 91 -14.24 3.54 -13.61
N ASP A 92 -14.95 2.76 -14.41
CA ASP A 92 -14.67 2.65 -15.85
C ASP A 92 -15.35 3.74 -16.66
N LYS A 93 -16.53 4.21 -16.20
CA LYS A 93 -17.38 5.17 -16.90
C LYS A 93 -17.77 6.35 -16.00
N PRO A 94 -18.01 7.54 -16.59
CA PRO A 94 -18.52 8.69 -15.85
C PRO A 94 -19.79 8.42 -15.04
N GLY A 95 -20.67 7.55 -15.56
CA GLY A 95 -21.90 7.15 -14.86
C GLY A 95 -21.66 6.41 -13.54
N ASP A 96 -20.56 5.63 -13.44
CA ASP A 96 -20.20 4.91 -12.22
C ASP A 96 -19.79 5.92 -11.14
N LEU A 97 -18.99 6.92 -11.53
CA LEU A 97 -18.59 8.01 -10.62
C LEU A 97 -19.79 8.86 -10.20
N ALA A 98 -20.65 9.22 -11.15
CA ALA A 98 -21.86 10.00 -10.88
C ALA A 98 -22.79 9.29 -9.89
N GLY A 99 -22.99 7.98 -10.07
CA GLY A 99 -23.78 7.16 -9.16
C GLY A 99 -23.23 7.13 -7.73
N LEU A 100 -21.91 7.15 -7.56
CA LEU A 100 -21.31 7.24 -6.21
C LEU A 100 -21.47 8.64 -5.62
N LEU A 101 -21.17 9.69 -6.39
CA LEU A 101 -21.18 11.08 -5.93
C LEU A 101 -22.59 11.56 -5.54
N THR A 102 -23.61 11.21 -6.31
CA THR A 102 -25.00 11.59 -6.02
C THR A 102 -25.61 10.88 -4.80
N ASN A 103 -24.97 9.82 -4.33
CA ASN A 103 -25.38 9.08 -3.12
C ASN A 103 -24.56 9.46 -1.87
N LEU A 104 -23.69 10.48 -1.94
CA LEU A 104 -22.98 11.01 -0.78
C LEU A 104 -23.91 11.98 -0.03
N GLN A 105 -23.79 11.94 1.29
CA GLN A 105 -24.38 12.96 2.16
C GLN A 105 -23.37 14.08 2.38
N SER A 106 -23.86 15.21 2.90
CA SER A 106 -22.99 16.35 3.19
C SER A 106 -21.82 15.95 4.11
N ARG A 107 -20.61 16.31 3.70
CA ARG A 107 -19.31 16.04 4.36
C ARG A 107 -18.86 14.58 4.32
N ASP A 108 -19.59 13.66 3.67
CA ASP A 108 -19.14 12.28 3.48
C ASP A 108 -17.79 12.19 2.79
N ILE A 109 -17.11 11.07 2.99
CA ILE A 109 -15.84 10.76 2.33
C ILE A 109 -16.09 9.82 1.15
N LEU A 110 -15.59 10.20 -0.03
CA LEU A 110 -15.36 9.28 -1.14
C LEU A 110 -13.90 8.85 -1.13
N PHE A 111 -13.63 7.59 -0.90
CA PHE A 111 -12.28 7.02 -0.98
C PHE A 111 -12.08 6.30 -2.31
N ILE A 112 -11.03 6.68 -3.05
CA ILE A 112 -10.63 6.03 -4.31
C ILE A 112 -9.23 5.46 -4.14
N ASP A 113 -9.13 4.12 -4.06
CA ASP A 113 -7.83 3.45 -4.06
C ASP A 113 -7.25 3.37 -5.48
N GLU A 114 -5.93 3.37 -5.58
CA GLU A 114 -5.20 3.41 -6.85
C GLU A 114 -5.75 4.46 -7.83
N ILE A 115 -5.99 5.67 -7.33
CA ILE A 115 -6.61 6.78 -8.07
C ILE A 115 -5.86 7.14 -9.36
N HIS A 116 -4.58 6.83 -9.47
CA HIS A 116 -3.78 7.02 -10.68
C HIS A 116 -4.21 6.11 -11.85
N ARG A 117 -5.08 5.14 -11.60
CA ARG A 117 -5.63 4.21 -12.62
C ARG A 117 -6.99 4.64 -13.15
N LEU A 118 -7.48 5.81 -12.77
CA LEU A 118 -8.68 6.38 -13.38
C LEU A 118 -8.47 6.63 -14.87
N SER A 119 -9.52 6.39 -15.68
CA SER A 119 -9.49 6.79 -17.07
C SER A 119 -9.49 8.33 -17.19
N PRO A 120 -8.84 8.91 -18.22
CA PRO A 120 -8.81 10.37 -18.40
C PRO A 120 -10.21 11.00 -18.42
N ILE A 121 -11.19 10.30 -18.97
CA ILE A 121 -12.57 10.77 -19.04
C ILE A 121 -13.17 10.87 -17.62
N VAL A 122 -13.02 9.85 -16.79
CA VAL A 122 -13.53 9.85 -15.41
C VAL A 122 -12.80 10.90 -14.57
N GLU A 123 -11.50 11.09 -14.81
CA GLU A 123 -10.68 12.10 -14.14
C GLU A 123 -11.21 13.53 -14.42
N GLU A 124 -11.62 13.85 -15.66
CA GLU A 124 -12.20 15.14 -16.01
C GLU A 124 -13.53 15.43 -15.27
N TYR A 125 -14.40 14.42 -15.15
CA TYR A 125 -15.63 14.56 -14.37
C TYR A 125 -15.34 14.79 -12.88
N LEU A 126 -14.30 14.14 -12.36
CA LEU A 126 -13.89 14.29 -10.97
C LEU A 126 -13.36 15.70 -10.67
N TYR A 127 -12.74 16.39 -11.65
CA TYR A 127 -12.28 17.77 -11.46
C TYR A 127 -13.42 18.73 -11.12
N SER A 128 -14.50 18.72 -11.88
CA SER A 128 -15.68 19.57 -11.63
C SER A 128 -16.36 19.22 -10.31
N ALA A 129 -16.40 17.92 -9.99
CA ALA A 129 -16.96 17.47 -8.72
C ALA A 129 -16.14 17.95 -7.51
N MET A 130 -14.81 18.02 -7.63
CA MET A 130 -13.91 18.48 -6.56
C MET A 130 -13.92 20.02 -6.39
N GLU A 131 -14.00 20.78 -7.48
CA GLU A 131 -13.92 22.24 -7.43
C GLU A 131 -15.25 22.90 -7.14
N ASP A 132 -16.29 22.47 -7.86
CA ASP A 132 -17.59 23.17 -7.89
C ASP A 132 -18.71 22.38 -7.22
N PHE A 133 -18.45 21.16 -6.73
CA PHE A 133 -19.48 20.23 -6.24
C PHE A 133 -20.60 20.04 -7.27
N LYS A 134 -20.24 19.86 -8.52
CA LYS A 134 -21.15 19.66 -9.65
C LYS A 134 -20.63 18.58 -10.59
N ILE A 135 -21.53 17.89 -11.24
CA ILE A 135 -21.21 16.92 -12.28
C ILE A 135 -22.14 17.12 -13.47
N ASP A 136 -21.57 17.18 -14.67
CA ASP A 136 -22.30 17.32 -15.91
C ASP A 136 -22.47 15.94 -16.56
N ILE A 137 -23.70 15.46 -16.69
CA ILE A 137 -23.99 14.13 -17.27
C ILE A 137 -24.60 14.29 -18.67
N LEU A 138 -24.01 13.63 -19.65
CA LEU A 138 -24.58 13.49 -20.99
C LEU A 138 -25.68 12.42 -20.97
N ILE A 139 -26.95 12.83 -21.25
CA ILE A 139 -28.10 11.92 -21.24
C ILE A 139 -28.23 11.19 -22.59
N GLU A 140 -27.88 11.85 -23.70
CA GLU A 140 -27.97 11.29 -25.05
C GLU A 140 -26.70 11.56 -25.84
N SER A 141 -26.35 10.66 -26.74
CA SER A 141 -25.25 10.83 -27.69
C SER A 141 -25.78 11.22 -29.07
N GLY A 142 -25.07 12.08 -29.78
CA GLY A 142 -25.42 12.51 -31.15
C GLY A 142 -25.96 13.95 -31.23
N PRO A 143 -26.68 14.32 -32.35
CA PRO A 143 -27.12 15.69 -32.59
C PRO A 143 -28.08 16.26 -31.54
N ASN A 144 -28.72 15.41 -30.75
CA ASN A 144 -29.64 15.77 -29.66
C ASN A 144 -29.03 15.63 -28.27
N ALA A 145 -27.71 15.54 -28.16
CA ALA A 145 -27.02 15.42 -26.87
C ALA A 145 -27.45 16.54 -25.93
N ARG A 146 -27.89 16.15 -24.74
CA ARG A 146 -28.26 17.08 -23.66
C ARG A 146 -27.36 16.81 -22.46
N THR A 147 -26.78 17.86 -21.92
CA THR A 147 -26.05 17.83 -20.66
C THR A 147 -26.98 18.23 -19.53
N VAL A 148 -27.04 17.44 -18.48
CA VAL A 148 -27.72 17.78 -17.23
C VAL A 148 -26.65 17.97 -16.16
N GLN A 149 -26.62 19.16 -15.58
CA GLN A 149 -25.78 19.48 -14.42
C GLN A 149 -26.51 19.05 -13.15
N ILE A 150 -25.81 18.23 -12.34
CA ILE A 150 -26.28 17.78 -11.03
C ILE A 150 -25.41 18.46 -9.96
N ASN A 151 -26.04 19.13 -8.99
CA ASN A 151 -25.37 19.63 -7.82
C ASN A 151 -25.11 18.48 -6.86
N LEU A 152 -23.93 18.46 -6.27
CA LEU A 152 -23.50 17.47 -5.28
C LEU A 152 -23.46 18.11 -3.89
N GLU A 153 -23.70 17.31 -2.87
CA GLU A 153 -23.41 17.73 -1.50
C GLU A 153 -21.88 17.93 -1.34
N PRO A 154 -21.43 18.92 -0.56
CA PRO A 154 -20.02 19.07 -0.24
C PRO A 154 -19.46 17.79 0.38
N PHE A 155 -18.43 17.24 -0.19
CA PHE A 155 -17.79 15.97 0.22
C PHE A 155 -16.29 16.10 0.27
N THR A 156 -15.62 15.14 0.92
CA THR A 156 -14.17 15.01 0.89
C THR A 156 -13.77 13.86 -0.01
N LEU A 157 -12.95 14.14 -1.04
CA LEU A 157 -12.26 13.09 -1.77
C LEU A 157 -11.00 12.70 -1.02
N VAL A 158 -10.85 11.42 -0.71
CA VAL A 158 -9.59 10.84 -0.22
C VAL A 158 -9.05 9.91 -1.30
N GLY A 159 -7.99 10.34 -1.97
CA GLY A 159 -7.29 9.54 -2.97
C GLY A 159 -6.14 8.75 -2.34
N ALA A 160 -5.96 7.51 -2.76
CA ALA A 160 -4.79 6.71 -2.42
C ALA A 160 -4.05 6.26 -3.69
N THR A 161 -2.72 6.27 -3.65
CA THR A 161 -1.90 5.79 -4.78
C THR A 161 -0.55 5.25 -4.33
N THR A 162 -0.08 4.22 -5.01
CA THR A 162 1.29 3.74 -4.92
C THR A 162 2.23 4.54 -5.84
N ARG A 163 1.70 5.16 -6.90
CA ARG A 163 2.43 5.82 -7.98
C ARG A 163 2.00 7.28 -8.16
N SER A 164 2.32 8.14 -7.21
CA SER A 164 1.96 9.57 -7.28
C SER A 164 2.50 10.30 -8.52
N GLY A 165 3.58 9.81 -9.12
CA GLY A 165 4.13 10.34 -10.37
C GLY A 165 3.25 10.12 -11.60
N LEU A 166 2.30 9.17 -11.57
CA LEU A 166 1.36 8.92 -12.65
C LEU A 166 0.10 9.79 -12.58
N LEU A 167 -0.14 10.46 -11.45
CA LEU A 167 -1.23 11.44 -11.34
C LEU A 167 -0.94 12.65 -12.22
N THR A 168 -1.94 13.11 -12.93
CA THR A 168 -1.85 14.34 -13.72
C THR A 168 -1.58 15.56 -12.83
N ALA A 169 -0.94 16.58 -13.36
CA ALA A 169 -0.69 17.82 -12.60
C ALA A 169 -2.00 18.50 -12.15
N PRO A 170 -3.07 18.57 -12.99
CA PRO A 170 -4.35 19.09 -12.57
C PRO A 170 -4.97 18.33 -11.40
N MET A 171 -4.93 16.98 -11.41
CA MET A 171 -5.44 16.17 -10.30
C MET A 171 -4.69 16.45 -9.01
N ARG A 172 -3.36 16.48 -9.06
CA ARG A 172 -2.54 16.76 -7.86
C ARG A 172 -2.80 18.12 -7.25
N ALA A 173 -3.03 19.15 -8.09
CA ALA A 173 -3.28 20.52 -7.63
C ALA A 173 -4.61 20.66 -6.86
N ARG A 174 -5.55 19.73 -7.05
CA ARG A 174 -6.87 19.76 -6.40
C ARG A 174 -6.88 19.14 -4.99
N PHE A 175 -5.81 18.45 -4.62
CA PHE A 175 -5.65 17.95 -3.25
C PHE A 175 -5.03 19.05 -2.37
N GLY A 176 -5.83 19.61 -1.46
CA GLY A 176 -5.35 20.60 -0.46
C GLY A 176 -4.41 19.96 0.56
N ILE A 177 -4.61 18.66 0.85
CA ILE A 177 -3.79 17.88 1.79
C ILE A 177 -3.12 16.75 1.02
N SER A 178 -1.77 16.69 1.03
CA SER A 178 -1.03 15.61 0.37
C SER A 178 0.04 15.06 1.30
N ASN A 179 -0.06 13.75 1.61
CA ASN A 179 0.77 13.08 2.59
C ASN A 179 1.47 11.86 2.00
N ARG A 180 2.81 11.84 2.11
CA ARG A 180 3.62 10.69 1.71
C ARG A 180 3.87 9.78 2.91
N LEU A 181 3.29 8.57 2.90
CA LEU A 181 3.56 7.57 3.91
C LEU A 181 4.95 6.95 3.71
N LYS A 182 5.62 6.71 4.83
CA LYS A 182 6.97 6.12 4.87
C LYS A 182 6.90 4.71 5.43
N TYR A 183 7.92 3.91 5.10
CA TYR A 183 8.10 2.61 5.75
C TYR A 183 8.32 2.78 7.25
N TYR A 184 7.86 1.80 7.99
CA TYR A 184 7.95 1.73 9.45
C TYR A 184 9.31 1.17 9.90
N SER A 185 9.80 1.62 11.04
CA SER A 185 10.96 1.00 11.69
C SER A 185 10.59 -0.39 12.25
N THR A 186 11.61 -1.21 12.50
CA THR A 186 11.39 -2.54 13.09
C THR A 186 10.76 -2.43 14.48
N GLU A 187 11.19 -1.47 15.29
CA GLU A 187 10.69 -1.25 16.63
C GLU A 187 9.20 -0.91 16.62
N LEU A 188 8.81 -0.01 15.71
CA LEU A 188 7.42 0.39 15.57
C LEU A 188 6.53 -0.73 15.02
N LEU A 189 7.05 -1.54 14.08
CA LEU A 189 6.33 -2.74 13.64
C LEU A 189 6.20 -3.79 14.73
N ALA A 190 7.18 -3.90 15.64
CA ALA A 190 7.08 -4.82 16.78
C ALA A 190 5.92 -4.43 17.70
N THR A 191 5.71 -3.13 17.97
CA THR A 191 4.53 -2.68 18.75
C THR A 191 3.21 -2.98 18.03
N ILE A 192 3.18 -2.87 16.71
CA ILE A 192 2.00 -3.26 15.91
C ILE A 192 1.76 -4.77 16.01
N VAL A 193 2.81 -5.59 15.93
CA VAL A 193 2.71 -7.06 16.09
C VAL A 193 2.19 -7.43 17.49
N GLU A 194 2.72 -6.81 18.55
CA GLU A 194 2.27 -7.04 19.92
C GLU A 194 0.81 -6.66 20.12
N ARG A 195 0.39 -5.47 19.63
CA ARG A 195 -1.01 -5.05 19.65
C ARG A 195 -1.92 -6.02 18.87
N SER A 196 -1.50 -6.41 17.68
CA SER A 196 -2.25 -7.36 16.85
C SER A 196 -2.38 -8.74 17.49
N ALA A 197 -1.32 -9.21 18.15
CA ALA A 197 -1.32 -10.47 18.90
C ALA A 197 -2.31 -10.42 20.09
N GLN A 198 -2.39 -9.29 20.80
CA GLN A 198 -3.37 -9.07 21.87
C GLN A 198 -4.81 -9.14 21.32
N ILE A 199 -5.11 -8.48 20.21
CA ILE A 199 -6.44 -8.53 19.57
C ILE A 199 -6.80 -9.96 19.15
N LEU A 200 -5.80 -10.72 18.67
CA LEU A 200 -5.96 -12.13 18.27
C LEU A 200 -5.96 -13.12 19.45
N ASN A 201 -5.81 -12.62 20.69
CA ASN A 201 -5.68 -13.43 21.90
C ASN A 201 -4.57 -14.50 21.82
N VAL A 202 -3.42 -14.12 21.26
CA VAL A 202 -2.25 -15.00 21.12
C VAL A 202 -1.08 -14.41 21.90
N PRO A 203 -0.53 -15.13 22.90
CA PRO A 203 0.67 -14.70 23.60
C PRO A 203 1.87 -14.64 22.64
N VAL A 204 2.60 -13.54 22.64
CA VAL A 204 3.82 -13.34 21.84
C VAL A 204 4.94 -12.83 22.74
N ASP A 205 6.14 -13.38 22.58
CA ASP A 205 7.33 -12.85 23.24
C ASP A 205 7.83 -11.61 22.49
N SER A 206 8.28 -10.57 23.19
CA SER A 206 8.78 -9.33 22.56
C SER A 206 9.95 -9.60 21.61
N SER A 207 10.81 -10.57 21.90
CA SER A 207 11.86 -10.98 20.97
C SER A 207 11.32 -11.60 19.67
N ALA A 208 10.24 -12.35 19.76
CA ALA A 208 9.55 -12.92 18.60
C ALA A 208 8.84 -11.83 17.77
N ALA A 209 8.20 -10.86 18.46
CA ALA A 209 7.59 -9.71 17.81
C ALA A 209 8.62 -8.88 17.02
N ILE A 210 9.79 -8.62 17.58
CA ILE A 210 10.90 -7.93 16.90
C ILE A 210 11.40 -8.73 15.70
N GLU A 211 11.53 -10.06 15.81
CA GLU A 211 11.96 -10.92 14.71
C GLU A 211 10.93 -10.90 13.56
N ILE A 212 9.64 -11.01 13.85
CA ILE A 212 8.56 -10.88 12.86
C ILE A 212 8.63 -9.50 12.18
N ALA A 213 8.73 -8.44 12.97
CA ALA A 213 8.82 -7.06 12.50
C ALA A 213 10.02 -6.85 11.57
N GLY A 214 11.19 -7.39 11.93
CA GLY A 214 12.41 -7.31 11.12
C GLY A 214 12.29 -7.97 9.74
N ARG A 215 11.38 -8.94 9.58
CA ARG A 215 11.09 -9.63 8.30
C ARG A 215 9.92 -9.04 7.52
N SER A 216 9.29 -7.98 8.05
CA SER A 216 8.01 -7.43 7.55
C SER A 216 8.19 -6.34 6.49
N ARG A 217 9.37 -6.17 5.91
CA ARG A 217 9.64 -5.21 4.83
C ARG A 217 9.21 -3.76 5.15
N GLY A 218 9.16 -3.38 6.42
CA GLY A 218 8.74 -2.04 6.84
C GLY A 218 7.23 -1.78 6.68
N THR A 219 6.39 -2.82 6.52
CA THR A 219 4.95 -2.64 6.27
C THR A 219 4.06 -3.36 7.30
N PRO A 220 3.06 -2.68 7.89
CA PRO A 220 2.11 -3.29 8.82
C PRO A 220 1.33 -4.45 8.23
N ARG A 221 0.98 -4.42 6.94
CA ARG A 221 0.24 -5.50 6.28
C ARG A 221 1.02 -6.81 6.31
N ILE A 222 2.31 -6.76 5.96
CA ILE A 222 3.18 -7.95 5.98
C ILE A 222 3.39 -8.43 7.40
N SER A 223 3.61 -7.52 8.37
CA SER A 223 3.81 -7.92 9.76
C SER A 223 2.59 -8.67 10.33
N ASN A 224 1.39 -8.18 10.05
CA ASN A 224 0.15 -8.86 10.44
C ASN A 224 -0.04 -10.19 9.69
N GLY A 225 0.32 -10.24 8.40
CA GLY A 225 0.30 -11.49 7.63
C GLY A 225 1.23 -12.54 8.22
N LEU A 226 2.49 -12.19 8.50
CA LEU A 226 3.45 -13.10 9.13
C LEU A 226 3.00 -13.52 10.53
N LEU A 227 2.50 -12.59 11.35
CA LEU A 227 1.97 -12.90 12.68
C LEU A 227 0.88 -13.97 12.61
N ARG A 228 -0.09 -13.83 11.69
CA ARG A 228 -1.17 -14.83 11.51
C ARG A 228 -0.63 -16.20 11.15
N ARG A 229 0.30 -16.29 10.23
CA ARG A 229 0.88 -17.58 9.83
C ARG A 229 1.74 -18.20 10.93
N ILE A 230 2.51 -17.40 11.65
CA ILE A 230 3.30 -17.90 12.79
C ILE A 230 2.38 -18.36 13.93
N ARG A 231 1.23 -17.69 14.14
CA ARG A 231 0.19 -18.14 15.07
C ARG A 231 -0.30 -19.55 14.72
N ASP A 232 -0.56 -19.81 13.42
CA ASP A 232 -1.00 -21.14 12.97
C ASP A 232 0.06 -22.21 13.31
N PHE A 233 1.35 -21.91 13.11
CA PHE A 233 2.43 -22.80 13.55
C PHE A 233 2.49 -22.95 15.07
N ALA A 234 2.32 -21.86 15.83
CA ALA A 234 2.31 -21.92 17.30
C ALA A 234 1.18 -22.83 17.83
N GLN A 235 0.02 -22.75 17.21
CA GLN A 235 -1.14 -23.56 17.58
C GLN A 235 -0.94 -25.07 17.29
N ILE A 236 -0.36 -25.41 16.13
CA ILE A 236 -0.29 -26.80 15.66
C ILE A 236 1.01 -27.50 16.06
N LYS A 237 2.13 -26.78 16.09
CA LYS A 237 3.47 -27.31 16.37
C LYS A 237 4.04 -26.92 17.73
N GLY A 238 3.47 -25.89 18.36
CA GLY A 238 3.86 -25.37 19.65
C GLY A 238 2.79 -25.59 20.73
N ASN A 239 2.79 -24.72 21.70
CA ASN A 239 1.86 -24.69 22.84
C ASN A 239 0.83 -23.54 22.75
N GLY A 240 0.66 -22.94 21.57
CA GLY A 240 -0.21 -21.77 21.34
C GLY A 240 0.45 -20.42 21.62
N LYS A 241 1.71 -20.40 22.08
CA LYS A 241 2.49 -19.19 22.31
C LYS A 241 3.47 -18.96 21.16
N ILE A 242 3.61 -17.72 20.71
CA ILE A 242 4.61 -17.32 19.73
C ILE A 242 5.89 -16.93 20.45
N ASP A 243 6.82 -17.86 20.53
CA ASP A 243 8.18 -17.66 21.02
C ASP A 243 9.19 -17.56 19.86
N MET A 244 10.47 -17.37 20.19
CA MET A 244 11.52 -17.25 19.19
C MET A 244 11.74 -18.55 18.39
N GLU A 245 11.56 -19.72 19.00
CA GLU A 245 11.76 -21.02 18.35
C GLU A 245 10.70 -21.24 17.26
N ILE A 246 9.42 -21.11 17.62
CA ILE A 246 8.32 -21.26 16.67
C ILE A 246 8.33 -20.16 15.59
N THR A 247 8.78 -18.94 15.94
CA THR A 247 8.94 -17.85 14.99
C THR A 247 9.98 -18.20 13.93
N LYS A 248 11.17 -18.64 14.32
CA LYS A 248 12.21 -19.08 13.38
C LYS A 248 11.76 -20.27 12.52
N TYR A 249 11.07 -21.22 13.14
CA TYR A 249 10.50 -22.36 12.42
C TYR A 249 9.50 -21.89 11.34
N GLY A 250 8.54 -21.03 11.71
CA GLY A 250 7.52 -20.50 10.81
C GLY A 250 8.11 -19.67 9.68
N LEU A 251 9.02 -18.75 9.97
CA LEU A 251 9.70 -17.92 8.96
C LEU A 251 10.47 -18.78 7.95
N LYS A 252 11.16 -19.83 8.43
CA LYS A 252 11.84 -20.78 7.56
C LYS A 252 10.86 -21.58 6.69
N ALA A 253 9.75 -22.05 7.26
CA ALA A 253 8.71 -22.78 6.53
C ALA A 253 8.03 -21.90 5.47
N LEU A 254 7.90 -20.59 5.74
CA LEU A 254 7.39 -19.59 4.81
C LEU A 254 8.46 -19.10 3.80
N GLN A 255 9.67 -19.62 3.85
CA GLN A 255 10.80 -19.23 2.99
C GLN A 255 11.15 -17.73 3.07
N VAL A 256 10.98 -17.13 4.26
CA VAL A 256 11.34 -15.73 4.54
C VAL A 256 12.73 -15.70 5.17
N ASP A 257 13.68 -15.09 4.47
CA ASP A 257 15.07 -15.07 4.91
C ASP A 257 15.40 -13.98 5.95
N ALA A 258 16.69 -13.85 6.30
CA ALA A 258 17.15 -12.91 7.31
C ALA A 258 16.87 -11.43 7.00
N TYR A 259 16.62 -11.08 5.78
CA TYR A 259 16.32 -9.72 5.33
C TYR A 259 14.85 -9.51 4.97
N GLY A 260 14.01 -10.52 5.17
CA GLY A 260 12.61 -10.48 4.73
C GLY A 260 12.44 -10.71 3.23
N LEU A 261 13.45 -11.25 2.54
CA LEU A 261 13.35 -11.63 1.14
C LEU A 261 12.68 -12.99 1.01
N ASP A 262 11.82 -13.12 -0.01
CA ASP A 262 11.16 -14.37 -0.35
C ASP A 262 11.87 -15.11 -1.52
N GLU A 263 11.25 -16.19 -1.96
CA GLU A 263 11.74 -16.98 -3.09
C GLU A 263 11.86 -16.15 -4.37
N MET A 264 10.86 -15.25 -4.64
CA MET A 264 10.87 -14.45 -5.87
C MET A 264 11.92 -13.34 -5.81
N ASP A 265 12.11 -12.66 -4.67
CA ASP A 265 13.22 -11.72 -4.50
C ASP A 265 14.56 -12.38 -4.78
N ASN A 266 14.79 -13.53 -4.17
CA ASN A 266 16.02 -14.28 -4.36
C ASN A 266 16.18 -14.77 -5.81
N LYS A 267 15.07 -15.15 -6.48
CA LYS A 267 15.06 -15.53 -7.89
C LYS A 267 15.39 -14.33 -8.79
N ILE A 268 14.85 -13.14 -8.49
CA ILE A 268 15.18 -11.89 -9.20
C ILE A 268 16.67 -11.61 -9.09
N LEU A 269 17.20 -11.53 -7.87
CA LEU A 269 18.62 -11.23 -7.61
C LEU A 269 19.56 -12.27 -8.25
N THR A 270 19.23 -13.56 -8.09
CA THR A 270 20.00 -14.67 -8.66
C THR A 270 20.02 -14.61 -10.19
N THR A 271 18.84 -14.36 -10.81
CA THR A 271 18.72 -14.24 -12.27
C THR A 271 19.53 -13.07 -12.80
N MET A 272 19.47 -11.92 -12.13
CA MET A 272 20.26 -10.75 -12.52
C MET A 272 21.76 -11.01 -12.45
N ILE A 273 22.22 -11.73 -11.43
CA ILE A 273 23.66 -12.07 -11.28
C ILE A 273 24.08 -13.12 -12.31
N ASP A 274 23.37 -14.23 -12.40
CA ASP A 274 23.83 -15.40 -13.16
C ASP A 274 23.60 -15.26 -14.66
N LYS A 275 22.45 -14.71 -15.06
CA LYS A 275 22.12 -14.57 -16.49
C LYS A 275 22.54 -13.23 -17.08
N PHE A 276 22.58 -12.16 -16.27
CA PHE A 276 22.85 -10.81 -16.77
C PHE A 276 24.12 -10.16 -16.16
N LYS A 277 24.99 -10.95 -15.52
CA LYS A 277 26.25 -10.49 -14.93
C LYS A 277 26.10 -9.31 -13.96
N GLY A 278 24.96 -9.22 -13.29
CA GLY A 278 24.62 -8.13 -12.36
C GLY A 278 23.90 -6.94 -12.98
N GLY A 279 23.63 -6.95 -14.26
CA GLY A 279 22.94 -5.88 -14.98
C GLY A 279 23.89 -4.96 -15.76
N PRO A 280 23.36 -3.88 -16.38
CA PRO A 280 21.98 -3.42 -16.34
C PRO A 280 21.01 -4.30 -17.13
N VAL A 281 19.82 -4.54 -16.61
CA VAL A 281 18.76 -5.31 -17.27
C VAL A 281 17.42 -4.55 -17.27
N GLY A 282 16.75 -4.52 -18.43
CA GLY A 282 15.43 -3.90 -18.59
C GLY A 282 14.33 -4.72 -17.91
N ILE A 283 13.26 -4.06 -17.49
CA ILE A 283 12.15 -4.73 -16.75
C ILE A 283 11.52 -5.87 -17.54
N ASN A 284 11.24 -5.68 -18.83
CA ASN A 284 10.61 -6.71 -19.66
C ASN A 284 11.51 -7.94 -19.85
N THR A 285 12.82 -7.75 -19.97
CA THR A 285 13.79 -8.85 -20.03
C THR A 285 13.86 -9.61 -18.72
N LEU A 286 13.88 -8.87 -17.59
CA LEU A 286 13.89 -9.45 -16.26
C LEU A 286 12.60 -10.23 -15.98
N SER A 287 11.44 -9.66 -16.27
CA SER A 287 10.11 -10.27 -16.05
C SER A 287 9.98 -11.60 -16.82
N THR A 288 10.39 -11.60 -18.10
CA THR A 288 10.43 -12.84 -18.89
C THR A 288 11.38 -13.87 -18.28
N ALA A 289 12.57 -13.45 -17.83
CA ALA A 289 13.58 -14.36 -17.29
C ALA A 289 13.20 -14.99 -15.95
N VAL A 290 12.39 -14.31 -15.12
CA VAL A 290 11.89 -14.84 -13.85
C VAL A 290 10.46 -15.39 -13.94
N SER A 291 9.82 -15.27 -15.11
CA SER A 291 8.42 -15.69 -15.37
C SER A 291 7.42 -15.00 -14.43
N GLU A 292 7.56 -13.66 -14.31
CA GLU A 292 6.66 -12.82 -13.52
C GLU A 292 6.22 -11.60 -14.35
N ASN A 293 5.08 -10.98 -14.01
CA ASN A 293 4.63 -9.76 -14.67
C ASN A 293 5.58 -8.59 -14.36
N ALA A 294 5.86 -7.75 -15.36
CA ALA A 294 6.72 -6.58 -15.20
C ALA A 294 6.16 -5.59 -14.17
N GLU A 295 4.84 -5.37 -14.18
CA GLU A 295 4.16 -4.48 -13.23
C GLU A 295 4.27 -5.02 -11.79
N THR A 296 4.09 -6.34 -11.60
CA THR A 296 4.27 -6.99 -10.30
C THR A 296 5.70 -6.78 -9.77
N ILE A 297 6.72 -6.95 -10.63
CA ILE A 297 8.10 -6.71 -10.20
C ILE A 297 8.29 -5.24 -9.77
N GLU A 298 7.78 -4.29 -10.54
CA GLU A 298 7.93 -2.85 -10.26
C GLU A 298 7.16 -2.39 -9.01
N GLU A 299 6.03 -3.00 -8.71
CA GLU A 299 5.17 -2.56 -7.60
C GLU A 299 5.41 -3.30 -6.29
N VAL A 300 5.74 -4.59 -6.37
CA VAL A 300 5.82 -5.47 -5.19
C VAL A 300 7.27 -5.69 -4.75
N TYR A 301 8.15 -6.07 -5.68
CA TYR A 301 9.50 -6.52 -5.35
C TYR A 301 10.54 -5.41 -5.42
N GLU A 302 10.56 -4.66 -6.51
CA GLU A 302 11.59 -3.64 -6.78
C GLU A 302 11.69 -2.56 -5.70
N PRO A 303 10.58 -2.00 -5.15
CA PRO A 303 10.65 -0.95 -4.14
C PRO A 303 11.39 -1.39 -2.88
N PHE A 304 11.14 -2.61 -2.42
CA PHE A 304 11.81 -3.14 -1.25
C PHE A 304 13.29 -3.48 -1.53
N LEU A 305 13.57 -4.10 -2.66
CA LEU A 305 14.94 -4.42 -3.07
C LEU A 305 15.81 -3.16 -3.24
N ILE A 306 15.23 -2.07 -3.77
CA ILE A 306 15.91 -0.76 -3.87
C ILE A 306 16.11 -0.16 -2.47
N GLN A 307 15.08 -0.14 -1.64
CA GLN A 307 15.15 0.40 -0.28
C GLN A 307 16.23 -0.31 0.55
N GLN A 308 16.29 -1.62 0.44
CA GLN A 308 17.29 -2.43 1.12
C GLN A 308 18.67 -2.36 0.46
N GLY A 309 18.78 -1.68 -0.68
CA GLY A 309 20.06 -1.51 -1.39
C GLY A 309 20.57 -2.80 -2.05
N PHE A 310 19.70 -3.73 -2.41
CA PHE A 310 20.06 -4.93 -3.20
C PHE A 310 20.16 -4.62 -4.68
N ILE A 311 19.31 -3.73 -5.19
CA ILE A 311 19.34 -3.26 -6.57
C ILE A 311 19.35 -1.74 -6.64
N VAL A 312 19.80 -1.21 -7.76
CA VAL A 312 19.70 0.21 -8.13
C VAL A 312 19.08 0.34 -9.51
N ARG A 313 18.31 1.42 -9.70
CA ARG A 313 17.70 1.77 -10.98
C ARG A 313 18.62 2.76 -11.71
N THR A 314 19.04 2.41 -12.92
CA THR A 314 19.85 3.26 -13.79
C THR A 314 19.08 3.60 -15.07
N PRO A 315 19.51 4.60 -15.87
CA PRO A 315 18.86 4.89 -17.14
C PRO A 315 18.87 3.70 -18.13
N ARG A 316 19.80 2.75 -17.97
CA ARG A 316 19.91 1.56 -18.82
C ARG A 316 19.17 0.34 -18.28
N GLY A 317 18.66 0.39 -17.05
CA GLY A 317 17.95 -0.72 -16.42
C GLY A 317 18.31 -0.90 -14.94
N ARG A 318 18.05 -2.09 -14.41
CA ARG A 318 18.30 -2.47 -13.02
C ARG A 318 19.67 -3.13 -12.90
N GLU A 319 20.41 -2.80 -11.86
CA GLU A 319 21.71 -3.37 -11.54
C GLU A 319 21.74 -3.86 -10.10
N VAL A 320 22.37 -5.00 -9.84
CA VAL A 320 22.57 -5.51 -8.48
C VAL A 320 23.76 -4.83 -7.82
N THR A 321 23.64 -4.63 -6.51
CA THR A 321 24.70 -4.03 -5.70
C THR A 321 25.64 -5.10 -5.11
N ALA A 322 26.76 -4.67 -4.52
CA ALA A 322 27.63 -5.56 -3.78
C ALA A 322 26.93 -6.28 -2.62
N ARG A 323 25.87 -5.65 -2.05
CA ARG A 323 25.04 -6.25 -0.98
C ARG A 323 24.32 -7.49 -1.47
N ALA A 324 23.80 -7.48 -2.71
CA ALA A 324 23.12 -8.64 -3.29
C ALA A 324 24.08 -9.80 -3.51
N TYR A 325 25.28 -9.54 -4.01
CA TYR A 325 26.31 -10.56 -4.15
C TYR A 325 26.67 -11.20 -2.81
N LYS A 326 26.90 -10.36 -1.78
CA LYS A 326 27.21 -10.83 -0.43
C LYS A 326 26.07 -11.68 0.16
N HIS A 327 24.83 -11.25 -0.03
CA HIS A 327 23.64 -11.96 0.44
C HIS A 327 23.53 -13.36 -0.14
N LEU A 328 23.74 -13.50 -1.45
CA LEU A 328 23.67 -14.78 -2.16
C LEU A 328 24.97 -15.61 -2.07
N GLY A 329 25.98 -15.15 -1.31
CA GLY A 329 27.26 -15.84 -1.19
C GLY A 329 28.04 -15.89 -2.50
N LYS A 330 27.79 -14.96 -3.43
CA LYS A 330 28.42 -14.90 -4.74
C LYS A 330 29.54 -13.84 -4.78
N LEU A 331 30.59 -14.11 -5.56
CA LEU A 331 31.64 -13.11 -5.79
C LEU A 331 31.24 -12.19 -6.95
N LYS A 332 31.39 -10.88 -6.77
CA LYS A 332 31.35 -9.94 -7.88
C LYS A 332 32.60 -10.16 -8.70
N ASN A 333 32.49 -10.75 -9.90
CA ASN A 333 33.61 -10.85 -10.81
C ASN A 333 34.03 -9.45 -11.22
N ASN A 334 35.06 -8.91 -10.57
CA ASN A 334 35.79 -7.71 -11.02
C ASN A 334 36.63 -8.06 -12.25
N GLN A 335 35.98 -8.37 -13.37
CA GLN A 335 36.63 -8.31 -14.69
C GLN A 335 36.14 -7.07 -15.42
N GLU A 336 36.53 -5.91 -14.93
CA GLU A 336 36.64 -4.71 -15.76
C GLU A 336 38.08 -4.25 -15.75
N GLY A 337 38.69 -4.39 -16.92
CA GLY A 337 39.71 -3.46 -17.33
C GLY A 337 41.14 -3.91 -17.11
N LEU A 338 41.58 -4.72 -18.01
CA LEU A 338 42.92 -4.60 -18.60
C LEU A 338 42.75 -4.80 -20.11
N PHE A 339 42.32 -3.74 -20.80
CA PHE A 339 42.70 -3.42 -22.17
C PHE A 339 42.31 -1.97 -22.46
#